data_527183ef8619b3b55307475255a8f220
#
_entry.id   527183ef8619b3b55307475255a8f220
#
_cell.length_a   1.000
_cell.length_b   1.000
_cell.length_c   1.000
_cell.angle_alpha   90.00
_cell.angle_beta   90.00
_cell.angle_gamma   90.00
#
_symmetry.space_group_name_H-M   'P 1'
#
loop_
_entity.id
_entity.type
_entity.pdbx_description
1 polymer ?
#
loop_
_entity_poly.entity_id
_entity_poly.type
_entity_poly.pdbx_seq_one_letter_code
_entity_poly.pdbx_strand_id
1 'polypeptide(L)'
;MTSTSAAVRLDHVVFSYSDTMVRFDVTFAPGEITAIMGPSGAGKSTLLNLVAGFEIPREGRVLIGDVDVTIAPPSERPVSMVFQENNLFAHLDVVKNVGLGRSPALRLDTADRRDVATALTRVGLAGMEKRLPRELSGGERQRVALARVLVRDRPILLLDEPFASLGPALREDMLDLVASLHAERGMTVLFVTHQPEDARKLAKNMVFVEAGTVAAAGKTADFFTNAGPEAFRHYIGGER
;
A
#
# COMPACT_ATOMS: atom_id res chain seq x y z
N MET A 1 17.76 7.07 -16.13
CA MET A 1 16.71 6.05 -16.01
C MET A 1 16.27 6.06 -14.57
N THR A 2 15.10 6.59 -14.26
CA THR A 2 14.52 6.51 -12.91
C THR A 2 14.21 5.04 -12.66
N SER A 3 14.76 4.47 -11.57
CA SER A 3 14.47 3.09 -11.15
C SER A 3 12.97 2.94 -10.98
N THR A 4 12.37 1.97 -11.64
CA THR A 4 10.94 1.67 -11.53
C THR A 4 10.56 1.06 -10.19
N SER A 5 11.55 0.68 -9.37
CA SER A 5 11.40 0.09 -8.04
C SER A 5 12.55 0.51 -7.12
N ALA A 6 12.30 0.48 -5.82
CA ALA A 6 13.31 0.71 -4.79
C ALA A 6 13.07 -0.23 -3.59
N ALA A 7 14.15 -0.66 -2.94
CA ALA A 7 14.05 -1.36 -1.66
C ALA A 7 13.51 -0.40 -0.59
N VAL A 8 12.80 -0.95 0.40
CA VAL A 8 12.41 -0.21 1.61
C VAL A 8 13.04 -0.91 2.81
N ARG A 9 13.73 -0.16 3.67
CA ARG A 9 14.33 -0.69 4.88
C ARG A 9 13.97 0.17 6.09
N LEU A 10 13.45 -0.47 7.10
CA LEU A 10 13.36 0.08 8.46
C LEU A 10 14.53 -0.51 9.24
N ASP A 11 15.53 0.31 9.53
CA ASP A 11 16.80 -0.06 10.17
C ASP A 11 16.72 0.28 11.66
N HIS A 12 16.44 -0.72 12.51
CA HIS A 12 16.31 -0.58 13.97
C HIS A 12 15.33 0.53 14.39
N VAL A 13 14.25 0.70 13.66
CA VAL A 13 13.26 1.74 13.91
C VAL A 13 12.52 1.49 15.22
N VAL A 14 12.48 2.51 16.10
CA VAL A 14 11.66 2.54 17.31
C VAL A 14 10.70 3.70 17.24
N PHE A 15 9.42 3.43 17.43
CA PHE A 15 8.38 4.45 17.47
C PHE A 15 7.37 4.16 18.59
N SER A 16 6.75 5.19 19.16
CA SER A 16 5.70 4.99 20.18
C SER A 16 4.60 6.00 20.07
N TYR A 17 3.37 5.51 20.22
CA TYR A 17 2.18 6.28 20.55
C TYR A 17 1.88 6.10 22.03
N SER A 18 1.81 7.19 22.81
CA SER A 18 1.50 7.11 24.25
C SER A 18 2.22 5.94 24.93
N ASP A 19 1.51 4.88 25.25
CA ASP A 19 2.01 3.71 25.96
C ASP A 19 2.37 2.51 25.06
N THR A 20 2.10 2.60 23.74
CA THR A 20 2.39 1.52 22.78
C THR A 20 3.70 1.80 22.06
N MET A 21 4.68 0.90 22.21
CA MET A 21 5.96 0.96 21.51
C MET A 21 6.00 -0.08 20.40
N VAL A 22 6.50 0.32 19.22
CA VAL A 22 6.79 -0.59 18.12
C VAL A 22 8.27 -0.56 17.76
N ARG A 23 8.79 -1.70 17.30
CA ARG A 23 10.19 -1.88 16.90
C ARG A 23 10.25 -2.65 15.60
N PHE A 24 10.77 -2.02 14.57
CA PHE A 24 10.86 -2.64 13.24
C PHE A 24 12.31 -2.68 12.76
N ASP A 25 12.76 -3.88 12.43
CA ASP A 25 14.01 -4.12 11.71
C ASP A 25 13.68 -5.07 10.56
N VAL A 26 13.47 -4.52 9.35
CA VAL A 26 12.96 -5.26 8.20
C VAL A 26 13.36 -4.61 6.88
N THR A 27 13.65 -5.44 5.88
CA THR A 27 13.92 -5.01 4.51
C THR A 27 12.92 -5.63 3.54
N PHE A 28 12.34 -4.80 2.70
CA PHE A 28 11.44 -5.18 1.62
C PHE A 28 12.19 -5.12 0.29
N ALA A 29 12.17 -6.21 -0.46
CA ALA A 29 12.89 -6.33 -1.72
C ALA A 29 12.32 -5.40 -2.80
N PRO A 30 13.16 -4.79 -3.65
CA PRO A 30 12.70 -3.93 -4.72
C PRO A 30 11.93 -4.71 -5.79
N GLY A 31 10.88 -4.11 -6.34
CA GLY A 31 10.09 -4.69 -7.42
C GLY A 31 9.30 -5.95 -7.05
N GLU A 32 9.06 -6.17 -5.77
CA GLU A 32 8.26 -7.29 -5.28
C GLU A 32 7.04 -6.82 -4.50
N ILE A 33 6.00 -7.65 -4.47
CA ILE A 33 4.83 -7.46 -3.60
C ILE A 33 5.09 -8.20 -2.31
N THR A 34 5.03 -7.49 -1.18
CA THR A 34 5.12 -8.06 0.16
C THR A 34 3.82 -7.83 0.92
N ALA A 35 3.19 -8.89 1.39
CA ALA A 35 2.06 -8.81 2.30
C ALA A 35 2.53 -8.55 3.73
N ILE A 36 1.84 -7.68 4.44
CA ILE A 36 2.04 -7.40 5.86
C ILE A 36 0.78 -7.86 6.60
N MET A 37 0.94 -8.88 7.44
CA MET A 37 -0.16 -9.48 8.18
C MET A 37 0.09 -9.44 9.68
N GLY A 38 -0.96 -9.67 10.46
CA GLY A 38 -0.90 -9.71 11.92
C GLY A 38 -2.20 -9.25 12.58
N PRO A 39 -2.34 -9.42 13.89
CA PRO A 39 -3.53 -9.01 14.65
C PRO A 39 -3.86 -7.51 14.51
N SER A 40 -5.11 -7.15 14.81
CA SER A 40 -5.47 -5.72 14.94
C SER A 40 -4.64 -5.08 16.05
N GLY A 41 -4.16 -3.86 15.82
CA GLY A 41 -3.31 -3.15 16.78
C GLY A 41 -1.84 -3.59 16.81
N ALA A 42 -1.42 -4.58 16.00
CA ALA A 42 -0.03 -5.06 15.99
C ALA A 42 1.00 -4.05 15.46
N GLY A 43 0.57 -2.91 14.88
CA GLY A 43 1.48 -1.88 14.35
C GLY A 43 1.64 -1.88 12.83
N LYS A 44 0.83 -2.62 12.07
CA LYS A 44 0.92 -2.70 10.59
C LYS A 44 0.77 -1.36 9.88
N SER A 45 -0.29 -0.60 10.21
CA SER A 45 -0.51 0.75 9.67
C SER A 45 0.58 1.72 10.13
N THR A 46 1.08 1.56 11.36
CA THR A 46 2.22 2.35 11.86
C THR A 46 3.47 2.10 11.02
N LEU A 47 3.76 0.83 10.64
CA LEU A 47 4.86 0.49 9.75
C LEU A 47 4.71 1.21 8.40
N LEU A 48 3.53 1.18 7.79
CA LEU A 48 3.29 1.90 6.53
C LEU A 48 3.41 3.42 6.70
N ASN A 49 2.92 3.98 7.80
CA ASN A 49 3.00 5.42 8.10
C ASN A 49 4.44 5.88 8.30
N LEU A 50 5.29 5.07 8.93
CA LEU A 50 6.74 5.31 9.04
C LEU A 50 7.40 5.33 7.66
N VAL A 51 7.07 4.38 6.77
CA VAL A 51 7.57 4.36 5.40
C VAL A 51 7.06 5.55 4.59
N ALA A 52 5.79 5.93 4.76
CA ALA A 52 5.17 7.06 4.06
C ALA A 52 5.63 8.43 4.58
N GLY A 53 6.16 8.51 5.81
CA GLY A 53 6.61 9.75 6.45
C GLY A 53 5.53 10.51 7.19
N PHE A 54 4.39 9.88 7.48
CA PHE A 54 3.37 10.45 8.36
C PHE A 54 3.79 10.35 9.83
N GLU A 55 4.67 9.39 10.14
CA GLU A 55 5.28 9.23 11.45
C GLU A 55 6.80 9.30 11.33
N ILE A 56 7.44 9.88 12.35
CA ILE A 56 8.90 9.99 12.45
C ILE A 56 9.35 9.09 13.59
N PRO A 57 10.27 8.15 13.36
CA PRO A 57 10.76 7.28 14.42
C PRO A 57 11.55 8.06 15.47
N ARG A 58 11.57 7.56 16.72
CA ARG A 58 12.42 8.10 17.79
C ARG A 58 13.87 7.65 17.64
N GLU A 59 14.06 6.43 17.14
CA GLU A 59 15.37 5.81 16.92
C GLU A 59 15.35 5.04 15.61
N GLY A 60 16.50 4.76 15.04
CA GLY A 60 16.66 4.04 13.78
C GLY A 60 16.46 4.92 12.57
N ARG A 61 16.38 4.28 11.39
CA ARG A 61 16.30 4.97 10.10
C ARG A 61 15.31 4.30 9.16
N VAL A 62 14.69 5.10 8.32
CA VAL A 62 13.88 4.65 7.18
C VAL A 62 14.65 4.97 5.90
N LEU A 63 14.99 3.93 5.14
CA LEU A 63 15.71 4.07 3.88
C LEU A 63 14.83 3.63 2.71
N ILE A 64 14.92 4.36 1.61
CA ILE A 64 14.29 4.01 0.32
C ILE A 64 15.40 3.98 -0.73
N GLY A 65 15.68 2.77 -1.25
CA GLY A 65 16.94 2.52 -1.94
C GLY A 65 18.10 2.79 -0.99
N ASP A 66 19.04 3.61 -1.44
CA ASP A 66 20.21 4.03 -0.64
C ASP A 66 20.01 5.39 0.06
N VAL A 67 18.79 5.96 -0.02
CA VAL A 67 18.49 7.30 0.51
C VAL A 67 17.84 7.19 1.87
N ASP A 68 18.41 7.87 2.87
CA ASP A 68 17.78 8.06 4.17
C ASP A 68 16.66 9.11 4.07
N VAL A 69 15.43 8.64 4.31
CA VAL A 69 14.22 9.48 4.24
C VAL A 69 13.57 9.67 5.61
N THR A 70 14.27 9.35 6.69
CA THR A 70 13.74 9.30 8.06
C THR A 70 12.97 10.57 8.43
N ILE A 71 13.54 11.75 8.15
CA ILE A 71 12.93 13.04 8.45
C ILE A 71 12.25 13.71 7.25
N ALA A 72 12.31 13.09 6.06
CA ALA A 72 11.67 13.64 4.87
C ALA A 72 10.14 13.60 5.00
N PRO A 73 9.43 14.70 4.68
CA PRO A 73 7.97 14.73 4.74
C PRO A 73 7.35 13.82 3.66
N PRO A 74 6.07 13.41 3.80
CA PRO A 74 5.40 12.52 2.84
C PRO A 74 5.40 13.01 1.39
N SER A 75 5.41 14.33 1.18
CA SER A 75 5.42 14.93 -0.16
C SER A 75 6.72 14.68 -0.93
N GLU A 76 7.83 14.52 -0.23
CA GLU A 76 9.17 14.35 -0.80
C GLU A 76 9.57 12.88 -0.95
N ARG A 77 8.88 11.97 -0.25
CA ARG A 77 9.17 10.55 -0.36
C ARG A 77 8.69 9.96 -1.70
N PRO A 78 9.46 9.06 -2.32
CA PRO A 78 9.09 8.44 -3.58
C PRO A 78 8.06 7.32 -3.39
N VAL A 79 7.02 7.58 -2.61
CA VAL A 79 5.94 6.63 -2.29
C VAL A 79 4.58 7.17 -2.68
N SER A 80 3.66 6.26 -3.00
CA SER A 80 2.22 6.53 -3.08
C SER A 80 1.50 5.62 -2.10
N MET A 81 0.44 6.12 -1.46
CA MET A 81 -0.32 5.35 -0.48
C MET A 81 -1.81 5.39 -0.76
N VAL A 82 -2.44 4.22 -0.65
CA VAL A 82 -3.90 4.06 -0.58
C VAL A 82 -4.23 3.70 0.85
N PHE A 83 -5.06 4.52 1.48
CA PHE A 83 -5.51 4.32 2.85
C PHE A 83 -6.75 3.43 2.89
N GLN A 84 -7.04 2.84 4.03
CA GLN A 84 -8.23 2.05 4.29
C GLN A 84 -9.52 2.84 3.97
N GLU A 85 -9.59 4.11 4.39
CA GLU A 85 -10.57 5.06 3.88
C GLU A 85 -9.99 5.72 2.64
N ASN A 86 -10.65 5.58 1.50
CA ASN A 86 -10.14 5.98 0.17
C ASN A 86 -9.70 7.44 0.04
N ASN A 87 -9.90 8.26 1.06
CA ASN A 87 -9.51 9.68 1.18
C ASN A 87 -9.80 10.50 -0.10
N LEU A 88 -10.99 10.28 -0.68
CA LEU A 88 -11.46 11.08 -1.81
C LEU A 88 -12.03 12.41 -1.31
N PHE A 89 -11.70 13.47 -2.03
CA PHE A 89 -12.26 14.79 -1.79
C PHE A 89 -13.71 14.82 -2.29
N ALA A 90 -14.68 14.88 -1.37
CA ALA A 90 -16.11 14.73 -1.65
C ALA A 90 -16.69 15.81 -2.60
N HIS A 91 -16.05 16.99 -2.63
CA HIS A 91 -16.46 18.11 -3.49
C HIS A 91 -15.79 18.12 -4.87
N LEU A 92 -14.85 17.20 -5.13
CA LEU A 92 -14.19 17.05 -6.41
C LEU A 92 -14.74 15.85 -7.17
N ASP A 93 -14.92 16.00 -8.49
CA ASP A 93 -15.28 14.90 -9.38
C ASP A 93 -14.13 13.88 -9.51
N VAL A 94 -14.40 12.77 -10.17
CA VAL A 94 -13.45 11.66 -10.37
C VAL A 94 -12.16 12.15 -11.05
N VAL A 95 -12.27 12.93 -12.14
CA VAL A 95 -11.09 13.47 -12.86
C VAL A 95 -10.22 14.31 -11.95
N LYS A 96 -10.83 15.21 -11.17
CA LYS A 96 -10.08 16.08 -10.26
C LYS A 96 -9.46 15.28 -9.11
N ASN A 97 -10.20 14.31 -8.54
CA ASN A 97 -9.66 13.42 -7.53
C ASN A 97 -8.41 12.68 -8.02
N VAL A 98 -8.42 12.13 -9.25
CA VAL A 98 -7.26 11.48 -9.85
C VAL A 98 -6.17 12.50 -10.20
N GLY A 99 -6.56 13.65 -10.74
CA GLY A 99 -5.66 14.74 -11.14
C GLY A 99 -4.80 15.30 -10.00
N LEU A 100 -5.27 15.20 -8.74
CA LEU A 100 -4.46 15.55 -7.56
C LEU A 100 -3.18 14.72 -7.47
N GLY A 101 -3.14 13.53 -8.04
CA GLY A 101 -1.92 12.72 -8.12
C GLY A 101 -0.83 13.35 -8.99
N ARG A 102 -1.20 14.17 -10.00
CA ARG A 102 -0.27 14.91 -10.86
C ARG A 102 0.03 16.30 -10.33
N SER A 103 -1.00 17.02 -9.94
CA SER A 103 -0.88 18.39 -9.48
C SER A 103 -1.80 18.66 -8.27
N PRO A 104 -1.25 18.91 -7.08
CA PRO A 104 -2.04 19.28 -5.90
C PRO A 104 -2.89 20.56 -6.13
N ALA A 105 -2.43 21.45 -7.01
CA ALA A 105 -3.16 22.67 -7.37
C ALA A 105 -4.16 22.46 -8.52
N LEU A 106 -4.33 21.22 -9.02
CA LEU A 106 -5.17 20.86 -10.17
C LEU A 106 -4.85 21.67 -11.45
N ARG A 107 -3.63 22.14 -11.59
CA ARG A 107 -3.12 22.75 -12.81
C ARG A 107 -2.61 21.67 -13.74
N LEU A 108 -3.53 21.04 -14.47
CA LEU A 108 -3.24 19.91 -15.34
C LEU A 108 -3.01 20.43 -16.76
N ASP A 109 -1.86 20.11 -17.34
CA ASP A 109 -1.57 20.31 -18.74
C ASP A 109 -2.22 19.23 -19.63
N THR A 110 -1.93 19.24 -20.93
CA THR A 110 -2.52 18.28 -21.88
C THR A 110 -1.98 16.86 -21.64
N ALA A 111 -0.72 16.71 -21.23
CA ALA A 111 -0.11 15.41 -20.93
C ALA A 111 -0.72 14.83 -19.64
N ASP A 112 -0.83 15.64 -18.59
CA ASP A 112 -1.46 15.25 -17.33
C ASP A 112 -2.91 14.76 -17.54
N ARG A 113 -3.69 15.49 -18.35
CA ARG A 113 -5.08 15.08 -18.66
C ARG A 113 -5.15 13.76 -19.40
N ARG A 114 -4.20 13.49 -20.30
CA ARG A 114 -4.09 12.21 -21.00
C ARG A 114 -3.76 11.08 -20.03
N ASP A 115 -2.80 11.31 -19.12
CA ASP A 115 -2.42 10.33 -18.11
C ASP A 115 -3.58 10.01 -17.17
N VAL A 116 -4.34 11.02 -16.73
CA VAL A 116 -5.56 10.84 -15.94
C VAL A 116 -6.60 10.01 -16.68
N ALA A 117 -6.87 10.31 -17.95
CA ALA A 117 -7.83 9.55 -18.76
C ALA A 117 -7.38 8.10 -18.95
N THR A 118 -6.09 7.89 -19.22
CA THR A 118 -5.49 6.56 -19.34
C THR A 118 -5.63 5.77 -18.02
N ALA A 119 -5.33 6.40 -16.88
CA ALA A 119 -5.47 5.75 -15.56
C ALA A 119 -6.93 5.36 -15.29
N LEU A 120 -7.90 6.24 -15.59
CA LEU A 120 -9.31 5.95 -15.41
C LEU A 120 -9.78 4.77 -16.28
N THR A 121 -9.33 4.71 -17.53
CA THR A 121 -9.62 3.57 -18.42
C THR A 121 -9.06 2.27 -17.85
N ARG A 122 -7.82 2.27 -17.33
CA ARG A 122 -7.16 1.09 -16.76
C ARG A 122 -7.89 0.54 -15.54
N VAL A 123 -8.45 1.40 -14.71
CA VAL A 123 -9.22 0.97 -13.53
C VAL A 123 -10.70 0.73 -13.83
N GLY A 124 -11.12 0.79 -15.11
CA GLY A 124 -12.50 0.53 -15.54
C GLY A 124 -13.50 1.63 -15.12
N LEU A 125 -13.05 2.88 -15.08
CA LEU A 125 -13.87 4.06 -14.72
C LEU A 125 -14.09 5.02 -15.91
N ALA A 126 -13.83 4.58 -17.14
CA ALA A 126 -14.15 5.37 -18.33
C ALA A 126 -15.65 5.69 -18.38
N GLY A 127 -15.99 6.94 -18.66
CA GLY A 127 -17.37 7.45 -18.65
C GLY A 127 -17.89 7.92 -17.29
N MET A 128 -17.06 7.81 -16.22
CA MET A 128 -17.42 8.26 -14.86
C MET A 128 -16.70 9.54 -14.43
N GLU A 129 -16.01 10.21 -15.34
CA GLU A 129 -15.08 11.33 -15.10
C GLU A 129 -15.71 12.47 -14.29
N LYS A 130 -16.99 12.75 -14.51
CA LYS A 130 -17.73 13.88 -13.89
C LYS A 130 -18.49 13.49 -12.62
N ARG A 131 -18.53 12.20 -12.25
CA ARG A 131 -19.23 11.77 -11.03
C ARG A 131 -18.52 12.28 -9.79
N LEU A 132 -19.29 12.56 -8.76
CA LEU A 132 -18.79 12.86 -7.41
C LEU A 132 -18.63 11.56 -6.60
N PRO A 133 -17.76 11.52 -5.59
CA PRO A 133 -17.56 10.32 -4.77
C PRO A 133 -18.84 9.72 -4.16
N ARG A 134 -19.84 10.56 -3.82
CA ARG A 134 -21.16 10.11 -3.32
C ARG A 134 -22.00 9.33 -4.34
N GLU A 135 -21.69 9.47 -5.62
CA GLU A 135 -22.39 8.81 -6.74
C GLU A 135 -21.70 7.50 -7.16
N LEU A 136 -20.66 7.11 -6.43
CA LEU A 136 -19.84 5.93 -6.68
C LEU A 136 -20.12 4.85 -5.62
N SER A 137 -20.10 3.59 -6.06
CA SER A 137 -20.02 2.44 -5.16
C SER A 137 -18.70 2.40 -4.36
N GLY A 138 -18.62 1.58 -3.33
CA GLY A 138 -17.38 1.40 -2.55
C GLY A 138 -16.19 1.00 -3.42
N GLY A 139 -16.37 0.05 -4.32
CA GLY A 139 -15.33 -0.41 -5.23
C GLY A 139 -14.92 0.64 -6.28
N GLU A 140 -15.87 1.41 -6.82
CA GLU A 140 -15.55 2.51 -7.72
C GLU A 140 -14.71 3.58 -7.01
N ARG A 141 -15.01 3.91 -5.75
CA ARG A 141 -14.18 4.81 -4.93
C ARG A 141 -12.76 4.29 -4.76
N GLN A 142 -12.58 2.99 -4.51
CA GLN A 142 -11.25 2.39 -4.41
C GLN A 142 -10.50 2.43 -5.72
N ARG A 143 -11.18 2.17 -6.85
CA ARG A 143 -10.58 2.31 -8.20
C ARG A 143 -10.14 3.75 -8.47
N VAL A 144 -10.89 4.76 -8.02
CA VAL A 144 -10.45 6.18 -8.10
C VAL A 144 -9.18 6.41 -7.27
N ALA A 145 -9.08 5.86 -6.06
CA ALA A 145 -7.88 5.96 -5.23
C ALA A 145 -6.66 5.29 -5.90
N LEU A 146 -6.85 4.11 -6.51
CA LEU A 146 -5.80 3.45 -7.31
C LEU A 146 -5.41 4.26 -8.55
N ALA A 147 -6.38 4.82 -9.29
CA ALA A 147 -6.09 5.68 -10.44
C ALA A 147 -5.24 6.90 -10.03
N ARG A 148 -5.53 7.51 -8.86
CA ARG A 148 -4.73 8.61 -8.30
C ARG A 148 -3.27 8.20 -8.05
N VAL A 149 -3.05 6.98 -7.58
CA VAL A 149 -1.70 6.44 -7.36
C VAL A 149 -1.00 6.20 -8.70
N LEU A 150 -1.71 5.67 -9.68
CA LEU A 150 -1.15 5.40 -11.02
C LEU A 150 -0.59 6.65 -11.70
N VAL A 151 -1.32 7.75 -11.65
CA VAL A 151 -0.85 8.99 -12.28
C VAL A 151 0.32 9.63 -11.53
N ARG A 152 0.53 9.29 -10.27
CA ARG A 152 1.64 9.81 -9.46
C ARG A 152 2.98 9.19 -9.84
N ASP A 153 2.98 7.98 -10.40
CA ASP A 153 4.15 7.28 -10.95
C ASP A 153 5.34 7.21 -9.97
N ARG A 154 5.11 6.64 -8.80
CA ARG A 154 6.14 6.46 -7.76
C ARG A 154 6.63 5.01 -7.73
N PRO A 155 7.92 4.77 -7.40
CA PRO A 155 8.51 3.42 -7.36
C PRO A 155 7.99 2.52 -6.24
N ILE A 156 7.28 3.09 -5.24
CA ILE A 156 6.73 2.36 -4.11
C ILE A 156 5.24 2.63 -3.95
N LEU A 157 4.46 1.57 -3.79
CA LEU A 157 3.03 1.60 -3.51
C LEU A 157 2.76 0.99 -2.13
N LEU A 158 2.12 1.75 -1.27
CA LEU A 158 1.66 1.33 0.05
C LEU A 158 0.14 1.17 0.02
N LEU A 159 -0.36 0.00 0.46
CA LEU A 159 -1.77 -0.33 0.48
C LEU A 159 -2.15 -0.74 1.91
N ASP A 160 -2.91 0.11 2.61
CA ASP A 160 -3.37 -0.17 3.98
C ASP A 160 -4.81 -0.67 3.96
N GLU A 161 -4.99 -1.99 4.07
CA GLU A 161 -6.27 -2.70 4.05
C GLU A 161 -7.21 -2.26 2.91
N PRO A 162 -6.71 -2.14 1.68
CA PRO A 162 -7.42 -1.44 0.62
C PRO A 162 -8.72 -2.13 0.19
N PHE A 163 -8.91 -3.41 0.54
CA PHE A 163 -10.05 -4.22 0.09
C PHE A 163 -10.92 -4.75 1.22
N ALA A 164 -10.71 -4.27 2.46
CA ALA A 164 -11.40 -4.79 3.66
C ALA A 164 -12.93 -4.68 3.58
N SER A 165 -13.45 -3.62 2.94
CA SER A 165 -14.89 -3.35 2.82
C SER A 165 -15.55 -3.91 1.56
N LEU A 166 -14.82 -4.68 0.73
CA LEU A 166 -15.34 -5.21 -0.54
C LEU A 166 -15.90 -6.63 -0.40
N GLY A 167 -16.98 -6.88 -1.14
CA GLY A 167 -17.47 -8.24 -1.33
C GLY A 167 -16.50 -9.10 -2.15
N PRO A 168 -16.61 -10.45 -2.09
CA PRO A 168 -15.62 -11.38 -2.64
C PRO A 168 -15.28 -11.14 -4.12
N ALA A 169 -16.26 -11.01 -5.00
CA ALA A 169 -16.02 -10.82 -6.43
C ALA A 169 -15.27 -9.53 -6.74
N LEU A 170 -15.68 -8.41 -6.12
CA LEU A 170 -15.03 -7.12 -6.35
C LEU A 170 -13.62 -7.07 -5.77
N ARG A 171 -13.39 -7.78 -4.65
CA ARG A 171 -12.07 -7.95 -4.06
C ARG A 171 -11.12 -8.70 -5.00
N GLU A 172 -11.60 -9.77 -5.60
CA GLU A 172 -10.85 -10.55 -6.60
C GLU A 172 -10.43 -9.67 -7.77
N ASP A 173 -11.37 -8.90 -8.36
CA ASP A 173 -11.09 -7.95 -9.44
C ASP A 173 -10.01 -6.92 -9.05
N MET A 174 -10.03 -6.45 -7.79
CA MET A 174 -9.06 -5.47 -7.31
C MET A 174 -7.67 -6.05 -7.07
N LEU A 175 -7.59 -7.31 -6.60
CA LEU A 175 -6.32 -8.04 -6.51
C LEU A 175 -5.69 -8.25 -7.88
N ASP A 176 -6.49 -8.66 -8.87
CA ASP A 176 -6.05 -8.82 -10.27
C ASP A 176 -5.59 -7.49 -10.88
N LEU A 177 -6.30 -6.41 -10.58
CA LEU A 177 -5.89 -5.07 -11.00
C LEU A 177 -4.53 -4.69 -10.42
N VAL A 178 -4.29 -4.88 -9.11
CA VAL A 178 -2.99 -4.58 -8.48
C VAL A 178 -1.91 -5.47 -9.07
N ALA A 179 -2.17 -6.76 -9.28
CA ALA A 179 -1.21 -7.69 -9.91
C ALA A 179 -0.81 -7.23 -11.32
N SER A 180 -1.79 -6.83 -12.15
CA SER A 180 -1.53 -6.35 -13.52
C SER A 180 -0.70 -5.07 -13.53
N LEU A 181 -1.02 -4.13 -12.64
CA LEU A 181 -0.29 -2.87 -12.50
C LEU A 181 1.15 -3.08 -12.03
N HIS A 182 1.34 -4.02 -11.10
CA HIS A 182 2.68 -4.40 -10.65
C HIS A 182 3.48 -5.06 -11.79
N ALA A 183 2.89 -5.98 -12.54
CA ALA A 183 3.55 -6.65 -13.66
C ALA A 183 3.99 -5.66 -14.76
N GLU A 184 3.20 -4.61 -15.00
CA GLU A 184 3.55 -3.58 -15.99
C GLU A 184 4.67 -2.64 -15.54
N ARG A 185 4.69 -2.26 -14.25
CA ARG A 185 5.55 -1.19 -13.74
C ARG A 185 6.74 -1.66 -12.94
N GLY A 186 6.70 -2.88 -12.40
CA GLY A 186 7.75 -3.43 -11.56
C GLY A 186 7.96 -2.67 -10.24
N MET A 187 6.97 -1.90 -9.77
CA MET A 187 7.07 -1.14 -8.53
C MET A 187 7.15 -2.05 -7.30
N THR A 188 7.73 -1.57 -6.22
CA THR A 188 7.67 -2.25 -4.92
C THR A 188 6.31 -2.01 -4.27
N VAL A 189 5.63 -3.07 -3.81
CA VAL A 189 4.31 -2.96 -3.19
C VAL A 189 4.35 -3.51 -1.76
N LEU A 190 3.96 -2.70 -0.79
CA LEU A 190 3.71 -3.13 0.59
C LEU A 190 2.20 -3.13 0.83
N PHE A 191 1.65 -4.28 1.15
CA PHE A 191 0.22 -4.52 1.17
C PHE A 191 -0.23 -5.09 2.52
N VAL A 192 -0.95 -4.30 3.31
CA VAL A 192 -1.55 -4.76 4.56
C VAL A 192 -2.87 -5.44 4.27
N THR A 193 -3.04 -6.65 4.78
CA THR A 193 -4.29 -7.40 4.70
C THR A 193 -4.49 -8.27 5.94
N HIS A 194 -5.75 -8.53 6.29
CA HIS A 194 -6.17 -9.51 7.29
C HIS A 194 -6.58 -10.85 6.65
N GLN A 195 -6.59 -10.93 5.33
CA GLN A 195 -7.04 -12.12 4.62
C GLN A 195 -5.84 -12.92 4.11
N PRO A 196 -5.63 -14.14 4.62
CA PRO A 196 -4.53 -15.00 4.18
C PRO A 196 -4.56 -15.28 2.67
N GLU A 197 -5.75 -15.42 2.10
CA GLU A 197 -5.91 -15.73 0.67
C GLU A 197 -5.47 -14.58 -0.23
N ASP A 198 -5.64 -13.30 0.18
CA ASP A 198 -5.11 -12.17 -0.56
C ASP A 198 -3.58 -12.20 -0.62
N ALA A 199 -2.96 -12.50 0.54
CA ALA A 199 -1.51 -12.61 0.60
C ALA A 199 -1.00 -13.75 -0.29
N ARG A 200 -1.67 -14.92 -0.28
CA ARG A 200 -1.35 -16.04 -1.17
C ARG A 200 -1.44 -15.69 -2.64
N LYS A 201 -2.51 -14.97 -3.02
CA LYS A 201 -2.76 -14.62 -4.42
C LYS A 201 -1.80 -13.58 -4.94
N LEU A 202 -1.52 -12.54 -4.14
CA LEU A 202 -0.86 -11.35 -4.63
C LEU A 202 0.62 -11.26 -4.27
N ALA A 203 1.02 -11.71 -3.08
CA ALA A 203 2.33 -11.41 -2.53
C ALA A 203 3.33 -12.56 -2.71
N LYS A 204 4.54 -12.23 -3.18
CA LYS A 204 5.68 -13.16 -3.22
C LYS A 204 6.29 -13.38 -1.84
N ASN A 205 6.34 -12.32 -1.04
CA ASN A 205 6.87 -12.33 0.32
C ASN A 205 5.81 -11.91 1.34
N MET A 206 6.02 -12.31 2.58
CA MET A 206 5.17 -11.93 3.70
C MET A 206 5.99 -11.53 4.91
N VAL A 207 5.48 -10.53 5.62
CA VAL A 207 5.96 -10.08 6.94
C VAL A 207 4.80 -10.23 7.91
N PHE A 208 5.02 -10.94 9.01
CA PHE A 208 4.05 -11.07 10.07
C PHE A 208 4.44 -10.17 11.25
N VAL A 209 3.55 -9.27 11.60
CA VAL A 209 3.75 -8.28 12.68
C VAL A 209 2.89 -8.68 13.87
N GLU A 210 3.51 -8.81 15.04
CA GLU A 210 2.85 -9.14 16.29
C GLU A 210 3.45 -8.31 17.43
N ALA A 211 2.60 -7.84 18.33
CA ALA A 211 3.00 -7.07 19.52
C ALA A 211 4.02 -5.94 19.20
N GLY A 212 3.84 -5.23 18.11
CA GLY A 212 4.69 -4.11 17.72
C GLY A 212 6.05 -4.49 17.13
N THR A 213 6.27 -5.76 16.79
CA THR A 213 7.54 -6.25 16.22
C THR A 213 7.31 -7.11 14.97
N VAL A 214 8.34 -7.29 14.16
CA VAL A 214 8.34 -8.28 13.08
C VAL A 214 8.61 -9.65 13.69
N ALA A 215 7.57 -10.47 13.83
CA ALA A 215 7.68 -11.82 14.38
C ALA A 215 8.22 -12.83 13.36
N ALA A 216 7.93 -12.62 12.06
CA ALA A 216 8.44 -13.46 10.98
C ALA A 216 8.47 -12.69 9.65
N ALA A 217 9.43 -13.04 8.79
CA ALA A 217 9.53 -12.55 7.41
C ALA A 217 10.08 -13.65 6.51
N GLY A 218 9.56 -13.75 5.27
CA GLY A 218 10.00 -14.77 4.32
C GLY A 218 9.11 -14.86 3.09
N LYS A 219 9.25 -15.95 2.32
CA LYS A 219 8.39 -16.21 1.17
C LYS A 219 6.97 -16.54 1.64
N THR A 220 5.97 -15.99 0.97
CA THR A 220 4.55 -16.24 1.31
C THR A 220 4.24 -17.75 1.37
N ALA A 221 4.74 -18.52 0.43
CA ALA A 221 4.48 -19.96 0.38
C ALA A 221 4.95 -20.70 1.66
N ASP A 222 6.04 -20.26 2.28
CA ASP A 222 6.61 -20.92 3.46
C ASP A 222 5.72 -20.75 4.69
N PHE A 223 4.99 -19.62 4.79
CA PHE A 223 4.08 -19.34 5.90
C PHE A 223 2.89 -20.31 5.96
N PHE A 224 2.45 -20.84 4.81
CA PHE A 224 1.29 -21.71 4.70
C PHE A 224 1.65 -23.21 4.76
N THR A 225 2.88 -23.52 5.11
CA THR A 225 3.29 -24.91 5.35
C THR A 225 3.07 -25.32 6.81
N ASN A 226 3.07 -26.62 7.09
CA ASN A 226 3.02 -27.13 8.47
C ASN A 226 4.24 -26.71 9.30
N ALA A 227 5.36 -26.34 8.64
CA ALA A 227 6.58 -25.82 9.26
C ALA A 227 6.64 -24.27 9.24
N GLY A 228 5.55 -23.61 8.87
CA GLY A 228 5.46 -22.16 8.87
C GLY A 228 5.63 -21.53 10.24
N PRO A 229 5.86 -20.20 10.33
CA PRO A 229 6.06 -19.52 11.61
C PRO A 229 4.93 -19.77 12.60
N GLU A 230 5.26 -20.13 13.84
CA GLU A 230 4.29 -20.48 14.89
C GLU A 230 3.28 -19.36 15.12
N ALA A 231 3.74 -18.12 15.27
CA ALA A 231 2.88 -16.95 15.47
C ALA A 231 1.83 -16.80 14.34
N PHE A 232 2.23 -17.03 13.08
CA PHE A 232 1.30 -16.97 11.97
C PHE A 232 0.30 -18.13 11.98
N ARG A 233 0.76 -19.37 12.31
CA ARG A 233 -0.14 -20.54 12.42
C ARG A 233 -1.22 -20.33 13.47
N HIS A 234 -0.86 -19.81 14.65
CA HIS A 234 -1.82 -19.44 15.69
C HIS A 234 -2.83 -18.39 15.19
N TYR A 235 -2.33 -17.37 14.48
CA TYR A 235 -3.17 -16.29 13.93
C TYR A 235 -4.24 -16.80 12.95
N ILE A 236 -3.90 -17.75 12.06
CA ILE A 236 -4.87 -18.29 11.08
C ILE A 236 -5.74 -19.43 11.63
N GLY A 237 -5.62 -19.75 12.92
CA GLY A 237 -6.42 -20.79 13.58
C GLY A 237 -5.86 -22.20 13.38
N GLY A 238 -4.59 -22.35 13.12
CA GLY A 238 -3.89 -23.61 12.85
C GLY A 238 -3.59 -24.49 14.06
N GLU A 239 -4.20 -24.26 15.24
CA GLU A 239 -4.21 -25.24 16.34
C GLU A 239 -5.52 -25.11 17.15
N ARG A 240 -6.35 -26.13 17.01
CA ARG A 240 -7.21 -26.61 18.09
C ARG A 240 -6.73 -27.97 18.54
#